data_159dde8b1bf8a621821efebb4f689d45
#
_entry.id   159dde8b1bf8a621821efebb4f689d45
#
_cell.length_a   1.000
_cell.length_b   1.000
_cell.length_c   1.000
_cell.angle_alpha   90.00
_cell.angle_beta   90.00
_cell.angle_gamma   90.00
#
_symmetry.space_group_name_H-M   'P 1'
#
loop_
_entity.id
_entity.type
_entity.pdbx_description
1 polymer ?
#
loop_
_entity_poly.entity_id
_entity_poly.type
_entity_poly.pdbx_seq_one_letter_code
_entity_poly.pdbx_strand_id
1 'polypeptide(L)'
;MKSLSELRTDFLLDLSRHRGLSPRTVEAYDRDTSQYLLFLEESGKDKAAPAEAFHADLVREFLSVLLSVSLARSSIARKMAALRAFGHFLVRSEVLPANPVNAIRTPRIRPPLPPTISADELLSLLNAPCGDDFASRRDRALLELLYGSGIRISELTTLTLGRLDVGAGTVRVMGKGGRERVCPFGKLAAERLKTYLSARETHLQVLQKPDEGTVFLCDRGKPLTRFRAYQIVHRELSKIAAGKGVSPHLLRHSFATHLLDRGADLLAIKELLGHRRISTTQIYTRVSMERLRAAYEQAHPRAA
;
A
#
# COMPACT_ATOMS: atom_id res chain seq x y z
N MET A 1 -19.75 16.29 -31.56
CA MET A 1 -19.20 15.04 -30.96
C MET A 1 -18.17 15.45 -29.89
N LYS A 2 -18.19 14.81 -28.72
CA LYS A 2 -17.15 15.09 -27.68
C LYS A 2 -15.78 14.66 -28.17
N SER A 3 -14.75 15.44 -27.86
CA SER A 3 -13.35 15.07 -28.08
C SER A 3 -12.93 13.91 -27.16
N LEU A 4 -11.84 13.24 -27.50
CA LEU A 4 -11.30 12.16 -26.64
C LEU A 4 -10.88 12.69 -25.25
N SER A 5 -10.45 13.95 -25.16
CA SER A 5 -10.11 14.63 -23.90
C SER A 5 -11.34 14.87 -23.01
N GLU A 6 -12.47 15.30 -23.59
CA GLU A 6 -13.72 15.45 -22.84
C GLU A 6 -14.25 14.10 -22.37
N LEU A 7 -14.21 13.07 -23.22
CA LEU A 7 -14.60 11.70 -22.88
C LEU A 7 -13.73 11.11 -21.77
N ARG A 8 -12.44 11.46 -21.72
CA ARG A 8 -11.57 11.09 -20.61
C ARG A 8 -11.99 11.76 -19.31
N THR A 9 -12.40 13.01 -19.34
CA THR A 9 -12.91 13.71 -18.15
C THR A 9 -14.16 13.01 -17.61
N ASP A 10 -15.10 12.66 -18.49
CA ASP A 10 -16.29 11.91 -18.14
C ASP A 10 -15.94 10.52 -17.56
N PHE A 11 -14.94 9.83 -18.13
CA PHE A 11 -14.44 8.56 -17.63
C PHE A 11 -13.90 8.68 -16.19
N LEU A 12 -13.13 9.71 -15.88
CA LEU A 12 -12.60 9.91 -14.52
C LEU A 12 -13.71 10.20 -13.51
N LEU A 13 -14.76 10.91 -13.93
CA LEU A 13 -15.97 11.11 -13.13
C LEU A 13 -16.73 9.79 -12.91
N ASP A 14 -16.88 8.95 -13.94
CA ASP A 14 -17.50 7.61 -13.84
C ASP A 14 -16.73 6.73 -12.83
N LEU A 15 -15.39 6.73 -12.88
CA LEU A 15 -14.57 5.96 -11.96
C LEU A 15 -14.75 6.38 -10.50
N SER A 16 -14.86 7.68 -10.24
CA SER A 16 -14.99 8.22 -8.89
C SER A 16 -16.39 8.03 -8.32
N ARG A 17 -17.43 8.27 -9.12
CA ARG A 17 -18.83 8.31 -8.68
C ARG A 17 -19.52 6.94 -8.71
N HIS A 18 -19.34 6.18 -9.79
CA HIS A 18 -20.13 4.97 -10.02
C HIS A 18 -19.40 3.67 -9.68
N ARG A 19 -18.06 3.67 -9.69
CA ARG A 19 -17.28 2.45 -9.41
C ARG A 19 -16.64 2.39 -8.04
N GLY A 20 -16.76 3.45 -7.23
CA GLY A 20 -16.21 3.50 -5.87
C GLY A 20 -14.71 3.19 -5.82
N LEU A 21 -13.97 3.54 -6.86
CA LEU A 21 -12.52 3.34 -6.88
C LEU A 21 -11.83 4.31 -5.93
N SER A 22 -10.70 3.88 -5.37
CA SER A 22 -9.94 4.76 -4.48
C SER A 22 -9.42 5.99 -5.24
N PRO A 23 -9.33 7.18 -4.60
CA PRO A 23 -8.79 8.38 -5.23
C PRO A 23 -7.43 8.14 -5.90
N ARG A 24 -6.55 7.35 -5.28
CA ARG A 24 -5.26 6.97 -5.87
C ARG A 24 -5.37 6.16 -7.16
N THR A 25 -6.41 5.34 -7.28
CA THR A 25 -6.64 4.56 -8.51
C THR A 25 -7.10 5.49 -9.61
N VAL A 26 -7.97 6.45 -9.29
CA VAL A 26 -8.44 7.47 -10.23
C VAL A 26 -7.27 8.34 -10.69
N GLU A 27 -6.42 8.85 -9.76
CA GLU A 27 -5.21 9.60 -10.07
C GLU A 27 -4.22 8.81 -10.96
N ALA A 28 -4.08 7.51 -10.71
CA ALA A 28 -3.22 6.66 -11.53
C ALA A 28 -3.78 6.51 -12.95
N TYR A 29 -5.09 6.31 -13.09
CA TYR A 29 -5.75 6.20 -14.39
C TYR A 29 -5.78 7.55 -15.12
N ASP A 30 -5.97 8.64 -14.39
CA ASP A 30 -5.85 10.00 -14.90
C ASP A 30 -4.48 10.21 -15.56
N ARG A 31 -3.40 9.96 -14.82
CA ARG A 31 -2.02 10.10 -15.32
C ARG A 31 -1.73 9.19 -16.51
N ASP A 32 -2.22 7.95 -16.46
CA ASP A 32 -1.95 6.97 -17.53
C ASP A 32 -2.69 7.29 -18.82
N THR A 33 -3.95 7.76 -18.72
CA THR A 33 -4.73 8.19 -19.89
C THR A 33 -4.27 9.53 -20.43
N SER A 34 -3.79 10.46 -19.55
CA SER A 34 -3.16 11.72 -20.00
C SER A 34 -1.94 11.47 -20.86
N GLN A 35 -1.11 10.49 -20.51
CA GLN A 35 0.07 10.17 -21.32
C GLN A 35 -0.29 9.63 -22.71
N TYR A 36 -1.41 8.94 -22.84
CA TYR A 36 -1.90 8.54 -24.15
C TYR A 36 -2.37 9.75 -24.97
N LEU A 37 -3.04 10.71 -24.36
CA LEU A 37 -3.47 11.95 -25.05
C LEU A 37 -2.23 12.77 -25.48
N LEU A 38 -1.22 12.90 -24.64
CA LEU A 38 0.03 13.56 -25.00
C LEU A 38 0.72 12.88 -26.21
N PHE A 39 0.77 11.55 -26.22
CA PHE A 39 1.27 10.80 -27.37
C PHE A 39 0.47 11.11 -28.66
N LEU A 40 -0.86 11.23 -28.59
CA LEU A 40 -1.67 11.61 -29.74
C LEU A 40 -1.36 13.04 -30.20
N GLU A 41 -1.17 13.97 -29.27
CA GLU A 41 -0.80 15.36 -29.57
C GLU A 41 0.55 15.42 -30.27
N GLU A 42 1.58 14.74 -29.74
CA GLU A 42 2.90 14.64 -30.35
C GLU A 42 2.88 13.99 -31.74
N SER A 43 1.92 13.10 -31.98
CA SER A 43 1.69 12.43 -33.27
C SER A 43 0.80 13.22 -34.23
N GLY A 44 0.29 14.42 -33.85
CA GLY A 44 -0.62 15.23 -34.62
C GLY A 44 -2.03 14.62 -34.81
N LYS A 45 -2.43 13.70 -33.91
CA LYS A 45 -3.70 12.95 -33.96
C LYS A 45 -4.69 13.32 -32.85
N ASP A 46 -4.40 14.38 -32.11
CA ASP A 46 -5.21 14.88 -30.98
C ASP A 46 -6.59 15.40 -31.40
N LYS A 47 -6.71 15.89 -32.62
CA LYS A 47 -7.95 16.41 -33.21
C LYS A 47 -8.77 15.38 -33.99
N ALA A 48 -8.28 14.15 -34.11
CA ALA A 48 -8.99 13.08 -34.79
C ALA A 48 -10.27 12.71 -34.03
N ALA A 49 -11.25 12.18 -34.77
CA ALA A 49 -12.47 11.65 -34.14
C ALA A 49 -12.10 10.56 -33.09
N PRO A 50 -12.87 10.42 -31.98
CA PRO A 50 -12.54 9.46 -30.93
C PRO A 50 -12.28 8.02 -31.42
N ALA A 51 -13.03 7.57 -32.43
CA ALA A 51 -12.81 6.25 -33.04
C ALA A 51 -11.49 6.14 -33.80
N GLU A 52 -11.03 7.21 -34.40
CA GLU A 52 -9.75 7.30 -35.11
C GLU A 52 -8.58 7.49 -34.13
N ALA A 53 -8.80 8.28 -33.08
CA ALA A 53 -7.79 8.53 -32.05
C ALA A 53 -7.61 7.35 -31.06
N PHE A 54 -8.58 6.45 -30.95
CA PHE A 54 -8.53 5.30 -30.03
C PHE A 54 -8.80 3.98 -30.76
N HIS A 55 -7.89 3.59 -31.64
CA HIS A 55 -7.92 2.30 -32.36
C HIS A 55 -6.70 1.44 -32.06
N ALA A 56 -6.75 0.16 -32.45
CA ALA A 56 -5.75 -0.83 -32.04
C ALA A 56 -4.33 -0.49 -32.45
N ASP A 57 -4.12 0.10 -33.63
CA ASP A 57 -2.78 0.37 -34.14
C ASP A 57 -2.12 1.53 -33.38
N LEU A 58 -2.84 2.61 -33.10
CA LEU A 58 -2.34 3.70 -32.26
C LEU A 58 -2.00 3.25 -30.85
N VAL A 59 -2.82 2.38 -30.26
CA VAL A 59 -2.52 1.84 -28.92
C VAL A 59 -1.31 0.90 -28.99
N ARG A 60 -1.07 0.17 -30.09
CA ARG A 60 0.17 -0.62 -30.30
C ARG A 60 1.40 0.28 -30.46
N GLU A 61 1.24 1.37 -31.22
CA GLU A 61 2.30 2.38 -31.40
C GLU A 61 2.69 3.01 -30.05
N PHE A 62 1.71 3.43 -29.27
CA PHE A 62 1.93 3.90 -27.90
C PHE A 62 2.64 2.86 -27.02
N LEU A 63 2.21 1.59 -27.09
CA LEU A 63 2.88 0.50 -26.36
C LEU A 63 4.34 0.35 -26.79
N SER A 64 4.64 0.49 -28.08
CA SER A 64 6.02 0.44 -28.61
C SER A 64 6.87 1.59 -28.07
N VAL A 65 6.32 2.80 -27.99
CA VAL A 65 7.00 3.95 -27.36
C VAL A 65 7.26 3.68 -25.89
N LEU A 66 6.29 3.13 -25.14
CA LEU A 66 6.50 2.78 -23.74
C LEU A 66 7.58 1.71 -23.52
N LEU A 67 7.73 0.79 -24.47
CA LEU A 67 8.77 -0.24 -24.44
C LEU A 67 10.15 0.34 -24.77
N SER A 68 10.25 1.28 -25.71
CA SER A 68 11.52 1.90 -26.12
C SER A 68 12.16 2.75 -25.01
N VAL A 69 11.37 3.40 -24.16
CA VAL A 69 11.87 4.19 -23.03
C VAL A 69 12.18 3.36 -21.78
N SER A 70 12.32 2.05 -21.93
CA SER A 70 12.71 1.11 -20.85
C SER A 70 11.87 1.20 -19.57
N LEU A 71 10.60 1.53 -19.69
CA LEU A 71 9.66 1.55 -18.56
C LEU A 71 9.52 0.15 -17.93
N ALA A 72 9.39 0.10 -16.61
CA ALA A 72 9.15 -1.16 -15.91
C ALA A 72 7.88 -1.85 -16.45
N ARG A 73 7.96 -3.17 -16.71
CA ARG A 73 6.84 -3.97 -17.26
C ARG A 73 5.56 -3.83 -16.45
N SER A 74 5.67 -3.66 -15.12
CA SER A 74 4.52 -3.41 -14.23
C SER A 74 3.85 -2.05 -14.50
N SER A 75 4.63 -1.01 -14.83
CA SER A 75 4.11 0.30 -15.21
C SER A 75 3.39 0.23 -16.56
N ILE A 76 3.95 -0.47 -17.53
CA ILE A 76 3.32 -0.70 -18.83
C ILE A 76 2.01 -1.46 -18.67
N ALA A 77 1.99 -2.55 -17.88
CA ALA A 77 0.78 -3.31 -17.62
C ALA A 77 -0.32 -2.47 -16.95
N ARG A 78 0.04 -1.58 -16.02
CA ARG A 78 -0.91 -0.65 -15.38
C ARG A 78 -1.49 0.34 -16.39
N LYS A 79 -0.64 0.93 -17.25
CA LYS A 79 -1.08 1.85 -18.31
C LYS A 79 -2.04 1.18 -19.29
N MET A 80 -1.70 -0.03 -19.73
CA MET A 80 -2.59 -0.82 -20.59
C MET A 80 -3.90 -1.20 -19.90
N ALA A 81 -3.89 -1.43 -18.58
CA ALA A 81 -5.11 -1.64 -17.82
C ALA A 81 -5.98 -0.38 -17.72
N ALA A 82 -5.38 0.81 -17.58
CA ALA A 82 -6.08 2.09 -17.60
C ALA A 82 -6.72 2.35 -18.97
N LEU A 83 -5.97 2.15 -20.07
CA LEU A 83 -6.51 2.28 -21.43
C LEU A 83 -7.60 1.27 -21.71
N ARG A 84 -7.48 0.03 -21.22
CA ARG A 84 -8.54 -0.98 -21.36
C ARG A 84 -9.81 -0.55 -20.61
N ALA A 85 -9.68 0.01 -19.41
CA ALA A 85 -10.80 0.52 -18.64
C ALA A 85 -11.46 1.72 -19.34
N PHE A 86 -10.66 2.62 -19.93
CA PHE A 86 -11.14 3.74 -20.74
C PHE A 86 -11.86 3.25 -22.00
N GLY A 87 -11.30 2.29 -22.73
CA GLY A 87 -11.95 1.69 -23.89
C GLY A 87 -13.30 1.02 -23.54
N HIS A 88 -13.42 0.36 -22.40
CA HIS A 88 -14.71 -0.15 -21.92
C HIS A 88 -15.71 0.98 -21.60
N PHE A 89 -15.24 2.12 -21.11
CA PHE A 89 -16.08 3.29 -20.92
C PHE A 89 -16.58 3.83 -22.26
N LEU A 90 -15.71 3.98 -23.26
CA LEU A 90 -16.09 4.45 -24.59
C LEU A 90 -17.11 3.56 -25.28
N VAL A 91 -17.01 2.24 -25.11
CA VAL A 91 -18.02 1.30 -25.64
C VAL A 91 -19.37 1.47 -24.93
N ARG A 92 -19.39 1.60 -23.61
CA ARG A 92 -20.63 1.82 -22.86
C ARG A 92 -21.29 3.17 -23.16
N SER A 93 -20.48 4.16 -23.54
CA SER A 93 -20.95 5.49 -23.97
C SER A 93 -21.28 5.54 -25.46
N GLU A 94 -21.35 4.39 -26.11
CA GLU A 94 -21.72 4.24 -27.56
C GLU A 94 -20.78 5.02 -28.51
N VAL A 95 -19.57 5.39 -28.06
CA VAL A 95 -18.58 6.08 -28.88
C VAL A 95 -17.81 5.09 -29.76
N LEU A 96 -17.61 3.86 -29.28
CA LEU A 96 -16.93 2.79 -29.99
C LEU A 96 -17.78 1.52 -30.05
N PRO A 97 -17.77 0.78 -31.17
CA PRO A 97 -18.50 -0.49 -31.27
C PRO A 97 -17.84 -1.61 -30.45
N ALA A 98 -16.52 -1.57 -30.28
CA ALA A 98 -15.75 -2.55 -29.51
C ALA A 98 -14.51 -1.90 -28.90
N ASN A 99 -13.99 -2.50 -27.82
CA ASN A 99 -12.78 -2.01 -27.15
C ASN A 99 -11.51 -2.49 -27.88
N PRO A 100 -10.76 -1.61 -28.57
CA PRO A 100 -9.61 -2.01 -29.37
C PRO A 100 -8.45 -2.54 -28.51
N VAL A 101 -8.37 -2.18 -27.24
CA VAL A 101 -7.29 -2.60 -26.31
C VAL A 101 -7.41 -4.09 -25.95
N ASN A 102 -8.58 -4.71 -26.13
CA ASN A 102 -8.77 -6.13 -25.83
C ASN A 102 -7.97 -7.03 -26.78
N ALA A 103 -7.75 -6.60 -28.01
CA ALA A 103 -6.94 -7.32 -28.99
C ALA A 103 -5.43 -7.22 -28.75
N ILE A 104 -4.99 -6.35 -27.83
CA ILE A 104 -3.57 -6.07 -27.60
C ILE A 104 -3.07 -6.91 -26.45
N ARG A 105 -2.07 -7.78 -26.73
CA ARG A 105 -1.39 -8.58 -25.71
C ARG A 105 -0.48 -7.68 -24.90
N THR A 106 -0.77 -7.54 -23.62
CA THR A 106 0.12 -6.86 -22.67
C THR A 106 1.28 -7.79 -22.31
N PRO A 107 2.53 -7.30 -22.22
CA PRO A 107 3.65 -8.12 -21.78
C PRO A 107 3.33 -8.83 -20.46
N ARG A 108 3.48 -10.16 -20.44
CA ARG A 108 3.27 -10.95 -19.22
C ARG A 108 4.37 -10.57 -18.21
N ILE A 109 3.96 -10.11 -17.06
CA ILE A 109 4.84 -9.94 -15.91
C ILE A 109 4.97 -11.33 -15.29
N ARG A 110 6.16 -11.91 -15.33
CA ARG A 110 6.54 -12.95 -14.37
C ARG A 110 7.18 -12.20 -13.20
N PRO A 111 6.44 -11.93 -12.11
CA PRO A 111 7.08 -11.31 -10.96
C PRO A 111 8.17 -12.29 -10.49
N PRO A 112 9.41 -11.82 -10.28
CA PRO A 112 10.35 -12.62 -9.51
C PRO A 112 9.70 -12.92 -8.16
N LEU A 113 10.07 -14.05 -7.55
CA LEU A 113 9.66 -14.33 -6.18
C LEU A 113 9.98 -13.09 -5.35
N PRO A 114 8.99 -12.54 -4.60
CA PRO A 114 9.24 -11.37 -3.79
C PRO A 114 10.43 -11.65 -2.89
N PRO A 115 11.43 -10.77 -2.82
CA PRO A 115 12.51 -10.97 -1.86
C PRO A 115 11.93 -11.03 -0.45
N THR A 116 12.48 -11.86 0.41
CA THR A 116 12.17 -11.90 1.83
C THR A 116 13.43 -11.55 2.62
N ILE A 117 13.25 -10.93 3.77
CA ILE A 117 14.30 -10.79 4.78
C ILE A 117 14.10 -11.96 5.73
N SER A 118 15.17 -12.66 6.10
CA SER A 118 15.07 -13.75 7.07
C SER A 118 14.64 -13.25 8.46
N ALA A 119 14.07 -14.14 9.27
CA ALA A 119 13.70 -13.80 10.64
C ALA A 119 14.93 -13.33 11.44
N ASP A 120 16.08 -13.99 11.28
CA ASP A 120 17.31 -13.67 12.00
C ASP A 120 17.86 -12.29 11.62
N GLU A 121 17.87 -11.93 10.32
CA GLU A 121 18.24 -10.60 9.86
C GLU A 121 17.33 -9.51 10.47
N LEU A 122 16.02 -9.73 10.49
CA LEU A 122 15.08 -8.78 11.10
C LEU A 122 15.21 -8.70 12.61
N LEU A 123 15.38 -9.83 13.30
CA LEU A 123 15.59 -9.87 14.74
C LEU A 123 16.89 -9.18 15.12
N SER A 124 17.97 -9.39 14.36
CA SER A 124 19.25 -8.70 14.56
C SER A 124 19.07 -7.18 14.45
N LEU A 125 18.38 -6.70 13.41
CA LEU A 125 18.08 -5.28 13.26
C LEU A 125 17.25 -4.74 14.43
N LEU A 126 16.18 -5.42 14.79
CA LEU A 126 15.25 -4.98 15.84
C LEU A 126 15.84 -5.08 17.26
N ASN A 127 16.84 -5.92 17.49
CA ASN A 127 17.56 -6.04 18.75
C ASN A 127 18.80 -5.13 18.84
N ALA A 128 19.26 -4.58 17.72
CA ALA A 128 20.41 -3.68 17.71
C ALA A 128 20.18 -2.48 18.64
N PRO A 129 21.21 -2.00 19.33
CA PRO A 129 21.13 -0.78 20.13
C PRO A 129 20.55 0.38 19.32
N CYS A 130 19.69 1.17 19.91
CA CYS A 130 19.17 2.41 19.33
C CYS A 130 19.40 3.56 20.31
N GLY A 131 19.49 4.78 19.77
CA GLY A 131 19.61 5.98 20.58
C GLY A 131 18.39 6.20 21.48
N ASP A 132 18.59 7.01 22.53
CA ASP A 132 17.54 7.34 23.50
C ASP A 132 16.77 8.62 23.16
N ASP A 133 17.11 9.27 22.03
CA ASP A 133 16.41 10.44 21.55
C ASP A 133 15.02 10.07 20.99
N PHE A 134 14.17 11.10 20.86
CA PHE A 134 12.81 10.96 20.38
C PHE A 134 12.70 10.23 19.01
N ALA A 135 13.59 10.60 18.06
CA ALA A 135 13.53 10.05 16.71
C ALA A 135 13.91 8.56 16.71
N SER A 136 14.94 8.18 17.45
CA SER A 136 15.39 6.80 17.59
C SER A 136 14.32 5.91 18.23
N ARG A 137 13.69 6.37 19.32
CA ARG A 137 12.58 5.65 19.98
C ARG A 137 11.38 5.52 19.05
N ARG A 138 11.01 6.58 18.32
CA ARG A 138 9.95 6.56 17.31
C ARG A 138 10.22 5.52 16.23
N ASP A 139 11.40 5.57 15.62
CA ASP A 139 11.77 4.74 14.49
C ASP A 139 11.79 3.25 14.89
N ARG A 140 12.26 2.95 16.10
CA ARG A 140 12.23 1.59 16.64
C ARG A 140 10.79 1.11 16.89
N ALA A 141 9.95 1.90 17.55
CA ALA A 141 8.57 1.56 17.81
C ALA A 141 7.78 1.37 16.51
N LEU A 142 8.06 2.19 15.48
CA LEU A 142 7.45 2.10 14.16
C LEU A 142 7.78 0.76 13.48
N LEU A 143 9.05 0.36 13.49
CA LEU A 143 9.49 -0.92 12.89
C LEU A 143 8.91 -2.13 13.63
N GLU A 144 8.96 -2.10 14.97
CA GLU A 144 8.38 -3.16 15.81
C GLU A 144 6.88 -3.32 15.58
N LEU A 145 6.12 -2.22 15.48
CA LEU A 145 4.70 -2.31 15.21
C LEU A 145 4.41 -2.79 13.79
N LEU A 146 5.13 -2.32 12.78
CA LEU A 146 4.96 -2.78 11.39
C LEU A 146 5.25 -4.27 11.24
N TYR A 147 6.36 -4.73 11.79
CA TYR A 147 6.72 -6.14 11.71
C TYR A 147 5.87 -6.99 12.65
N GLY A 148 5.64 -6.54 13.89
CA GLY A 148 4.86 -7.26 14.87
C GLY A 148 3.38 -7.44 14.53
N SER A 149 2.76 -6.52 13.79
CA SER A 149 1.33 -6.59 13.46
C SER A 149 1.03 -6.80 11.98
N GLY A 150 2.03 -6.67 11.11
CA GLY A 150 1.85 -6.76 9.66
C GLY A 150 0.93 -5.69 9.05
N ILE A 151 0.66 -4.58 9.73
CA ILE A 151 -0.16 -3.49 9.19
C ILE A 151 0.53 -2.76 8.03
N ARG A 152 -0.23 -2.06 7.20
CA ARG A 152 0.32 -1.26 6.10
C ARG A 152 0.90 0.05 6.61
N ILE A 153 1.94 0.56 5.95
CA ILE A 153 2.51 1.88 6.31
C ILE A 153 1.48 3.02 6.28
N SER A 154 0.49 2.95 5.38
CA SER A 154 -0.59 3.93 5.35
C SER A 154 -1.54 3.82 6.54
N GLU A 155 -1.75 2.62 7.07
CA GLU A 155 -2.55 2.37 8.26
C GLU A 155 -1.80 2.87 9.51
N LEU A 156 -0.48 2.63 9.57
CA LEU A 156 0.38 3.12 10.64
C LEU A 156 0.39 4.65 10.71
N THR A 157 0.54 5.36 9.58
CA THR A 157 0.65 6.83 9.58
C THR A 157 -0.66 7.56 9.86
N THR A 158 -1.78 6.87 9.79
CA THR A 158 -3.11 7.39 10.16
C THR A 158 -3.61 6.84 11.50
N LEU A 159 -2.75 6.13 12.24
CA LEU A 159 -3.12 5.51 13.50
C LEU A 159 -3.26 6.57 14.60
N THR A 160 -4.38 6.50 15.33
CA THR A 160 -4.66 7.36 16.48
C THR A 160 -4.48 6.61 17.80
N LEU A 161 -4.23 7.33 18.89
CA LEU A 161 -4.05 6.77 20.23
C LEU A 161 -5.24 5.91 20.67
N GLY A 162 -6.48 6.34 20.37
CA GLY A 162 -7.69 5.58 20.70
C GLY A 162 -7.87 4.26 19.93
N ARG A 163 -7.01 3.99 18.94
CA ARG A 163 -7.01 2.73 18.17
C ARG A 163 -5.83 1.81 18.51
N LEU A 164 -5.00 2.22 19.45
CA LEU A 164 -3.84 1.46 19.91
C LEU A 164 -4.06 1.07 21.37
N ASP A 165 -4.20 -0.22 21.64
CA ASP A 165 -4.24 -0.77 22.99
C ASP A 165 -2.92 -1.48 23.28
N VAL A 166 -2.02 -0.75 23.96
CA VAL A 166 -0.68 -1.27 24.29
C VAL A 166 -0.76 -2.32 25.41
N GLY A 167 -1.76 -2.22 26.29
CA GLY A 167 -1.99 -3.18 27.38
C GLY A 167 -2.48 -4.53 26.85
N ALA A 168 -3.46 -4.51 25.95
CA ALA A 168 -3.96 -5.71 25.29
C ALA A 168 -3.07 -6.21 24.15
N GLY A 169 -2.04 -5.45 23.72
CA GLY A 169 -1.17 -5.81 22.60
C GLY A 169 -1.93 -5.84 21.26
N THR A 170 -2.82 -4.88 21.02
CA THR A 170 -3.66 -4.85 19.82
C THR A 170 -3.69 -3.48 19.17
N VAL A 171 -3.79 -3.47 17.85
CA VAL A 171 -4.01 -2.26 17.05
C VAL A 171 -5.21 -2.43 16.13
N ARG A 172 -6.09 -1.43 16.12
CA ARG A 172 -7.27 -1.39 15.26
C ARG A 172 -7.00 -0.50 14.05
N VAL A 173 -7.06 -1.07 12.86
CA VAL A 173 -6.74 -0.36 11.61
C VAL A 173 -7.90 -0.41 10.62
N MET A 174 -7.99 0.64 9.81
CA MET A 174 -8.99 0.77 8.76
C MET A 174 -8.42 0.27 7.43
N GLY A 175 -9.00 -0.78 6.90
CA GLY A 175 -8.62 -1.35 5.61
C GLY A 175 -9.29 -0.65 4.43
N LYS A 176 -9.00 -1.14 3.22
CA LYS A 176 -9.63 -0.65 1.98
C LYS A 176 -11.15 -0.90 2.01
N GLY A 177 -11.92 0.16 1.75
CA GLY A 177 -13.40 0.11 1.76
C GLY A 177 -14.02 0.28 3.15
N GLY A 178 -13.31 0.93 4.09
CA GLY A 178 -13.85 1.27 5.42
C GLY A 178 -13.99 0.09 6.39
N ARG A 179 -13.42 -1.08 6.08
CA ARG A 179 -13.47 -2.24 6.97
C ARG A 179 -12.41 -2.15 8.05
N GLU A 180 -12.82 -2.21 9.29
CA GLU A 180 -11.89 -2.31 10.42
C GLU A 180 -11.40 -3.76 10.59
N ARG A 181 -10.17 -3.87 11.07
CA ARG A 181 -9.64 -5.12 11.61
C ARG A 181 -8.74 -4.84 12.81
N VAL A 182 -8.66 -5.79 13.70
CA VAL A 182 -7.77 -5.77 14.86
C VAL A 182 -6.59 -6.68 14.55
N CYS A 183 -5.38 -6.16 14.74
CA CYS A 183 -4.13 -6.93 14.56
C CYS A 183 -3.43 -7.03 15.93
N PRO A 184 -3.07 -8.22 16.38
CA PRO A 184 -2.24 -8.39 17.57
C PRO A 184 -0.80 -7.96 17.30
N PHE A 185 -0.06 -7.63 18.35
CA PHE A 185 1.39 -7.46 18.36
C PHE A 185 1.99 -7.95 19.69
N GLY A 186 3.26 -8.36 19.66
CA GLY A 186 3.92 -8.98 20.80
C GLY A 186 4.40 -8.00 21.86
N LYS A 187 4.89 -8.55 22.98
CA LYS A 187 5.33 -7.80 24.17
C LYS A 187 6.45 -6.80 23.86
N LEU A 188 7.43 -7.19 23.04
CA LEU A 188 8.54 -6.30 22.66
C LEU A 188 8.05 -5.07 21.89
N ALA A 189 7.09 -5.22 20.99
CA ALA A 189 6.45 -4.09 20.33
C ALA A 189 5.70 -3.20 21.33
N ALA A 190 5.01 -3.80 22.31
CA ALA A 190 4.32 -3.06 23.38
C ALA A 190 5.31 -2.25 24.22
N GLU A 191 6.45 -2.80 24.60
CA GLU A 191 7.50 -2.11 25.37
C GLU A 191 8.10 -0.94 24.59
N ARG A 192 8.43 -1.15 23.31
CA ARG A 192 8.96 -0.08 22.45
C ARG A 192 7.93 1.03 22.22
N LEU A 193 6.65 0.66 22.09
CA LEU A 193 5.57 1.63 21.99
C LEU A 193 5.40 2.43 23.28
N LYS A 194 5.42 1.80 24.46
CA LYS A 194 5.38 2.50 25.77
C LYS A 194 6.50 3.52 25.89
N THR A 195 7.74 3.10 25.60
CA THR A 195 8.93 3.97 25.66
C THR A 195 8.80 5.15 24.69
N TYR A 196 8.32 4.89 23.48
CA TYR A 196 8.09 5.94 22.49
C TYR A 196 6.94 6.89 22.89
N LEU A 197 5.83 6.38 23.38
CA LEU A 197 4.66 7.21 23.77
C LEU A 197 5.02 8.17 24.92
N SER A 198 5.82 7.73 25.90
CA SER A 198 6.35 8.61 26.95
C SER A 198 7.26 9.70 26.35
N ALA A 199 8.17 9.34 25.44
CA ALA A 199 9.01 10.31 24.76
C ALA A 199 8.20 11.28 23.86
N ARG A 200 7.11 10.80 23.25
CA ARG A 200 6.21 11.59 22.43
C ARG A 200 5.50 12.67 23.25
N GLU A 201 5.01 12.33 24.42
CA GLU A 201 4.37 13.27 25.33
C GLU A 201 5.34 14.38 25.74
N THR A 202 6.52 14.00 26.22
CA THR A 202 7.60 14.95 26.56
C THR A 202 7.98 15.83 25.38
N HIS A 203 8.06 15.25 24.19
CA HIS A 203 8.41 15.99 22.96
C HIS A 203 7.36 17.05 22.61
N LEU A 204 6.06 16.75 22.72
CA LEU A 204 5.00 17.72 22.50
C LEU A 204 5.02 18.84 23.54
N GLN A 205 5.29 18.52 24.80
CA GLN A 205 5.44 19.51 25.88
C GLN A 205 6.60 20.47 25.60
N VAL A 206 7.77 19.97 25.23
CA VAL A 206 8.94 20.79 24.85
C VAL A 206 8.64 21.69 23.66
N LEU A 207 7.89 21.20 22.67
CA LEU A 207 7.49 21.98 21.50
C LEU A 207 6.29 22.91 21.76
N GLN A 208 5.68 22.85 22.95
CA GLN A 208 4.46 23.58 23.30
C GLN A 208 3.32 23.36 22.28
N LYS A 209 3.12 22.12 21.83
CA LYS A 209 2.11 21.76 20.84
C LYS A 209 0.97 20.96 21.45
N PRO A 210 -0.28 21.19 20.98
CA PRO A 210 -1.41 20.36 21.36
C PRO A 210 -1.23 18.95 20.81
N ASP A 211 -1.77 17.98 21.54
CA ASP A 211 -1.84 16.59 21.08
C ASP A 211 -3.05 16.39 20.16
N GLU A 212 -2.80 16.16 18.88
CA GLU A 212 -3.83 15.85 17.88
C GLU A 212 -4.26 14.36 17.90
N GLY A 213 -3.77 13.56 18.86
CA GLY A 213 -4.14 12.16 19.02
C GLY A 213 -3.52 11.19 18.02
N THR A 214 -2.63 11.64 17.12
CA THR A 214 -1.91 10.74 16.19
C THR A 214 -0.79 10.02 16.90
N VAL A 215 -0.64 8.71 16.72
CA VAL A 215 0.40 7.92 17.38
C VAL A 215 1.80 8.38 16.97
N PHE A 216 2.12 8.36 15.67
CA PHE A 216 3.47 8.67 15.20
C PHE A 216 3.61 10.11 14.72
N LEU A 217 4.59 10.80 15.30
CA LEU A 217 4.88 12.21 15.01
C LEU A 217 6.25 12.37 14.33
N CYS A 218 6.39 13.42 13.53
CA CYS A 218 7.69 13.89 13.07
C CYS A 218 8.37 14.75 14.14
N ASP A 219 9.64 15.10 13.92
CA ASP A 219 10.46 15.89 14.84
C ASP A 219 9.89 17.30 15.15
N ARG A 220 8.97 17.77 14.32
CA ARG A 220 8.24 19.03 14.52
C ARG A 220 6.93 18.89 15.28
N GLY A 221 6.63 17.70 15.84
CA GLY A 221 5.38 17.42 16.56
C GLY A 221 4.12 17.29 15.69
N LYS A 222 4.24 17.30 14.36
CA LYS A 222 3.12 17.04 13.43
C LYS A 222 3.00 15.56 13.12
N PRO A 223 1.82 15.08 12.65
CA PRO A 223 1.66 13.70 12.21
C PRO A 223 2.75 13.26 11.22
N LEU A 224 3.28 12.05 11.41
CA LEU A 224 4.32 11.49 10.54
C LEU A 224 3.73 11.20 9.16
N THR A 225 4.28 11.81 8.12
CA THR A 225 3.84 11.57 6.75
C THR A 225 4.23 10.19 6.26
N ARG A 226 3.43 9.61 5.35
CA ARG A 226 3.74 8.31 4.73
C ARG A 226 5.12 8.31 4.05
N PHE A 227 5.53 9.42 3.45
CA PHE A 227 6.83 9.53 2.80
C PHE A 227 7.97 9.43 3.83
N ARG A 228 7.87 10.14 4.96
CA ARG A 228 8.88 10.07 6.03
C ARG A 228 8.91 8.68 6.68
N ALA A 229 7.75 8.08 6.96
CA ALA A 229 7.70 6.71 7.45
C ALA A 229 8.34 5.70 6.47
N TYR A 230 8.13 5.88 5.15
CA TYR A 230 8.80 5.09 4.13
C TYR A 230 10.32 5.27 4.18
N GLN A 231 10.82 6.52 4.29
CA GLN A 231 12.25 6.80 4.38
C GLN A 231 12.89 6.13 5.62
N ILE A 232 12.20 6.16 6.77
CA ILE A 232 12.65 5.48 8.00
C ILE A 232 12.78 3.98 7.75
N VAL A 233 11.73 3.33 7.28
CA VAL A 233 11.74 1.88 7.00
C VAL A 233 12.82 1.53 5.97
N HIS A 234 12.92 2.30 4.90
CA HIS A 234 13.93 2.08 3.86
C HIS A 234 15.35 2.18 4.43
N ARG A 235 15.66 3.24 5.18
CA ARG A 235 16.97 3.44 5.81
C ARG A 235 17.34 2.28 6.71
N GLU A 236 16.43 1.86 7.58
CA GLU A 236 16.71 0.81 8.56
C GLU A 236 16.86 -0.57 7.90
N LEU A 237 15.96 -0.93 7.00
CA LEU A 237 16.04 -2.21 6.31
C LEU A 237 17.23 -2.29 5.34
N SER A 238 17.69 -1.17 4.78
CA SER A 238 18.88 -1.15 3.91
C SER A 238 20.17 -1.59 4.64
N LYS A 239 20.18 -1.53 5.96
CA LYS A 239 21.33 -2.00 6.78
C LYS A 239 21.51 -3.52 6.71
N ILE A 240 20.41 -4.28 6.49
CA ILE A 240 20.42 -5.75 6.51
C ILE A 240 20.05 -6.40 5.16
N ALA A 241 19.49 -5.65 4.24
CA ALA A 241 18.92 -6.18 3.00
C ALA A 241 19.42 -5.42 1.76
N ALA A 242 20.71 -5.13 1.67
CA ALA A 242 21.30 -4.45 0.51
C ALA A 242 20.95 -5.16 -0.80
N GLY A 243 20.41 -4.41 -1.78
CA GLY A 243 20.03 -4.94 -3.10
C GLY A 243 18.69 -5.68 -3.18
N LYS A 244 17.95 -5.87 -2.09
CA LYS A 244 16.69 -6.66 -2.06
C LYS A 244 15.40 -5.83 -2.35
N GLY A 245 15.47 -4.64 -2.91
CA GLY A 245 14.25 -3.85 -3.18
C GLY A 245 13.50 -3.46 -1.90
N VAL A 246 14.22 -2.89 -0.95
CA VAL A 246 13.80 -2.58 0.41
C VAL A 246 12.57 -1.66 0.46
N SER A 247 11.51 -2.09 1.11
CA SER A 247 10.27 -1.32 1.23
C SER A 247 9.42 -1.80 2.42
N PRO A 248 8.46 -0.99 2.90
CA PRO A 248 7.48 -1.45 3.90
C PRO A 248 6.65 -2.67 3.45
N HIS A 249 6.48 -2.87 2.15
CA HIS A 249 5.82 -4.08 1.62
C HIS A 249 6.67 -5.33 1.83
N LEU A 250 8.01 -5.19 1.72
CA LEU A 250 8.94 -6.28 2.03
C LEU A 250 8.82 -6.71 3.50
N LEU A 251 8.79 -5.75 4.43
CA LEU A 251 8.62 -6.03 5.86
C LEU A 251 7.31 -6.78 6.15
N ARG A 252 6.22 -6.33 5.55
CA ARG A 252 4.92 -7.01 5.69
C ARG A 252 4.89 -8.38 5.00
N HIS A 253 5.60 -8.54 3.89
CA HIS A 253 5.74 -9.84 3.22
C HIS A 253 6.53 -10.82 4.09
N SER A 254 7.66 -10.37 4.67
CA SER A 254 8.44 -11.16 5.63
C SER A 254 7.60 -11.57 6.85
N PHE A 255 6.77 -10.66 7.40
CA PHE A 255 5.80 -11.01 8.45
C PHE A 255 4.91 -12.20 8.04
N ALA A 256 4.29 -12.14 6.84
CA ALA A 256 3.42 -13.20 6.36
C ALA A 256 4.18 -14.53 6.15
N THR A 257 5.36 -14.46 5.56
CA THR A 257 6.21 -15.62 5.29
C THR A 257 6.67 -16.28 6.59
N HIS A 258 7.14 -15.50 7.56
CA HIS A 258 7.61 -16.03 8.85
C HIS A 258 6.49 -16.70 9.66
N LEU A 259 5.27 -16.17 9.61
CA LEU A 259 4.11 -16.84 10.21
C LEU A 259 3.82 -18.18 9.50
N LEU A 260 3.86 -18.18 8.15
CA LEU A 260 3.60 -19.38 7.36
C LEU A 260 4.66 -20.47 7.60
N ASP A 261 5.95 -20.09 7.61
CA ASP A 261 7.09 -20.99 7.82
C ASP A 261 7.06 -21.65 9.22
N ARG A 262 6.42 -20.98 10.19
CA ARG A 262 6.21 -21.49 11.54
C ARG A 262 4.85 -22.17 11.75
N GLY A 263 4.16 -22.49 10.66
CA GLY A 263 2.95 -23.30 10.69
C GLY A 263 1.65 -22.56 10.99
N ALA A 264 1.62 -21.23 10.93
CA ALA A 264 0.35 -20.51 11.06
C ALA A 264 -0.59 -20.84 9.90
N ASP A 265 -1.87 -21.00 10.21
CA ASP A 265 -2.90 -21.21 9.21
C ASP A 265 -2.99 -20.08 8.21
N LEU A 266 -3.00 -20.39 6.92
CA LEU A 266 -3.08 -19.42 5.82
C LEU A 266 -4.32 -18.53 5.90
N LEU A 267 -5.44 -19.05 6.44
CA LEU A 267 -6.65 -18.26 6.63
C LEU A 267 -6.44 -17.20 7.70
N ALA A 268 -5.83 -17.56 8.84
CA ALA A 268 -5.47 -16.62 9.91
C ALA A 268 -4.52 -15.51 9.38
N ILE A 269 -3.50 -15.87 8.59
CA ILE A 269 -2.59 -14.90 7.97
C ILE A 269 -3.36 -13.96 7.03
N LYS A 270 -4.26 -14.46 6.20
CA LYS A 270 -5.08 -13.62 5.31
C LYS A 270 -5.99 -12.66 6.08
N GLU A 271 -6.55 -13.09 7.20
CA GLU A 271 -7.38 -12.25 8.07
C GLU A 271 -6.54 -11.15 8.73
N LEU A 272 -5.40 -11.46 9.33
CA LEU A 272 -4.46 -10.50 9.90
C LEU A 272 -4.03 -9.44 8.86
N LEU A 273 -3.78 -9.87 7.64
CA LEU A 273 -3.38 -8.98 6.55
C LEU A 273 -4.54 -8.22 5.90
N GLY A 274 -5.79 -8.60 6.12
CA GLY A 274 -6.97 -7.97 5.50
C GLY A 274 -6.99 -8.15 3.98
N HIS A 275 -6.82 -9.39 3.46
CA HIS A 275 -6.90 -9.72 2.05
C HIS A 275 -8.35 -9.89 1.58
N ARG A 276 -8.70 -9.35 0.41
CA ARG A 276 -10.05 -9.05 -0.10
C ARG A 276 -10.92 -10.25 -0.52
N ARG A 277 -10.46 -11.49 -0.50
CA ARG A 277 -11.18 -12.65 -1.05
C ARG A 277 -11.65 -13.65 0.00
N ILE A 278 -12.37 -13.19 1.01
CA ILE A 278 -13.31 -14.05 1.72
C ILE A 278 -14.59 -13.21 1.86
N SER A 279 -15.59 -13.62 1.10
CA SER A 279 -16.94 -13.08 1.14
C SER A 279 -17.61 -13.54 2.43
N THR A 280 -17.44 -12.78 3.49
CA THR A 280 -18.42 -12.72 4.58
C THR A 280 -18.05 -11.52 5.43
N THR A 281 -19.04 -10.73 5.77
CA THR A 281 -18.97 -9.72 6.84
C THR A 281 -18.84 -10.50 8.14
N GLN A 282 -17.64 -11.01 8.43
CA GLN A 282 -17.37 -11.58 9.74
C GLN A 282 -17.27 -10.41 10.72
N ILE A 283 -18.31 -10.27 11.50
CA ILE A 283 -18.27 -9.56 12.76
C ILE A 283 -17.14 -10.23 13.55
N TYR A 284 -16.08 -9.48 13.89
CA TYR A 284 -15.01 -9.99 14.74
C TYR A 284 -15.60 -10.36 16.10
N THR A 285 -15.92 -11.62 16.25
CA THR A 285 -16.38 -12.16 17.54
C THR A 285 -15.17 -12.37 18.45
N ARG A 286 -15.40 -12.42 19.74
CA ARG A 286 -14.35 -12.71 20.73
C ARG A 286 -13.59 -14.00 20.37
N VAL A 287 -14.29 -15.01 19.93
CA VAL A 287 -13.73 -16.32 19.52
C VAL A 287 -12.81 -16.19 18.30
N SER A 288 -13.15 -15.34 17.32
CA SER A 288 -12.27 -15.11 16.16
C SER A 288 -10.99 -14.38 16.55
N MET A 289 -11.05 -13.46 17.52
CA MET A 289 -9.88 -12.75 18.02
C MET A 289 -8.95 -13.64 18.85
N GLU A 290 -9.50 -14.50 19.70
CA GLU A 290 -8.72 -15.49 20.46
C GLU A 290 -7.98 -16.45 19.53
N ARG A 291 -8.65 -16.93 18.48
CA ARG A 291 -8.02 -17.79 17.43
C ARG A 291 -6.89 -17.07 16.69
N LEU A 292 -7.10 -15.82 16.27
CA LEU A 292 -6.08 -15.04 15.57
C LEU A 292 -4.88 -14.77 16.47
N ARG A 293 -5.13 -14.47 17.75
CA ARG A 293 -4.11 -14.27 18.75
C ARG A 293 -3.31 -15.53 19.02
N ALA A 294 -3.96 -16.66 19.20
CA ALA A 294 -3.31 -17.97 19.39
C ALA A 294 -2.41 -18.32 18.17
N ALA A 295 -2.90 -18.16 16.95
CA ALA A 295 -2.12 -18.39 15.73
C ALA A 295 -0.91 -17.45 15.64
N TYR A 296 -1.07 -16.20 16.07
CA TYR A 296 0.02 -15.22 16.15
C TYR A 296 1.05 -15.61 17.21
N GLU A 297 0.61 -15.89 18.43
CA GLU A 297 1.48 -16.26 19.57
C GLU A 297 2.28 -17.53 19.29
N GLN A 298 1.69 -18.51 18.61
CA GLN A 298 2.37 -19.73 18.23
C GLN A 298 3.45 -19.53 17.17
N ALA A 299 3.22 -18.64 16.21
CA ALA A 299 4.03 -18.59 14.98
C ALA A 299 4.89 -17.33 14.82
N HIS A 300 4.56 -16.21 15.48
CA HIS A 300 5.29 -14.98 15.23
C HIS A 300 6.62 -14.90 16.02
N PRO A 301 7.77 -14.58 15.37
CA PRO A 301 9.08 -14.50 16.05
C PRO A 301 9.18 -13.49 17.21
N ARG A 302 8.25 -12.53 17.28
CA ARG A 302 8.16 -11.45 18.29
C ARG A 302 6.91 -11.57 19.15
N ALA A 303 6.26 -12.73 19.21
CA ALA A 303 5.05 -12.92 20.02
C ALA A 303 5.33 -12.93 21.53
N ALA A 304 6.46 -13.51 21.90
CA ALA A 304 6.90 -13.67 23.30
C ALA A 304 7.39 -12.35 23.91
#